data_be9612e2903f9f619e8db5f5b51cb1c5
#
_entry.id   be9612e2903f9f619e8db5f5b51cb1c5
#
_cell.length_a   1.000
_cell.length_b   1.000
_cell.length_c   1.000
_cell.angle_alpha   90.00
_cell.angle_beta   90.00
_cell.angle_gamma   90.00
#
_symmetry.space_group_name_H-M   'P 1'
#
loop_
_entity.id
_entity.type
_entity.pdbx_description
1 polymer ?
#
loop_
_entity_poly.entity_id
_entity_poly.type
_entity_poly.pdbx_seq_one_letter_code
_entity_poly.pdbx_strand_id
1 'polypeptide(L)'
;MIVKLVSKNFDIPNAHTLSVAREHGRYDSLKKLFSMSPEEVTCEVEQSGLRGKGGGGALTGEKWRLIPKNSDKPVYLAINADEGEPGTFKDRQILEFDPHLLIEGIICASYALNAHHAYIYIRGEYVFWTNRLQEAIDEAYEAGILGSTVLGHPFALDVTIHRGAGAYICGEKTALLESLEGKRGHPRLKPKGKEPEWFFGNPTIVNNVETIASLPYIIQEGYQAYRRYGTEESPGTMLFGISGHIKRPGVYELAYGTSMKEVIYDLCGGIKNDKKLKAVIPGGSSVQILKADEIENITLDYESLKNHGSALGTGGMIVMDEDVSIPEAMKNLFEFYHHESCGQCTPCREGTGWVD
;
A
#
# COMPACT_ATOMS: atom_id res chain seq x y z
N MET A 1 14.69 10.01 -8.59
CA MET A 1 14.37 9.90 -10.05
C MET A 1 12.94 9.42 -10.20
N ILE A 2 12.11 10.13 -10.96
CA ILE A 2 10.72 9.71 -11.26
C ILE A 2 10.79 8.45 -12.11
N VAL A 3 10.01 7.45 -11.71
CA VAL A 3 9.84 6.17 -12.41
C VAL A 3 8.36 5.95 -12.60
N LYS A 4 7.95 5.20 -13.62
CA LYS A 4 6.54 4.89 -13.87
C LYS A 4 6.36 3.38 -14.07
N LEU A 5 6.32 2.62 -12.97
CA LEU A 5 5.98 1.19 -12.97
C LEU A 5 4.50 1.01 -12.63
N VAL A 6 4.09 1.51 -11.48
CA VAL A 6 2.70 1.50 -11.00
C VAL A 6 1.89 2.63 -11.66
N SER A 7 2.48 3.82 -11.74
CA SER A 7 1.82 5.02 -12.27
C SER A 7 1.88 5.17 -13.79
N LYS A 8 2.24 4.11 -14.52
CA LYS A 8 2.45 4.14 -15.98
C LYS A 8 1.25 4.70 -16.75
N ASN A 9 0.04 4.33 -16.35
CA ASN A 9 -1.19 4.70 -17.04
C ASN A 9 -1.96 5.86 -16.38
N PHE A 10 -1.46 6.46 -15.29
CA PHE A 10 -2.23 7.49 -14.55
C PHE A 10 -2.53 8.75 -15.37
N ASP A 11 -1.69 9.08 -16.35
CA ASP A 11 -1.90 10.24 -17.22
C ASP A 11 -2.72 9.90 -18.49
N ILE A 12 -3.15 8.64 -18.64
CA ILE A 12 -3.91 8.19 -19.82
C ILE A 12 -5.40 8.43 -19.58
N PRO A 13 -6.07 9.22 -20.41
CA PRO A 13 -7.50 9.44 -20.26
C PRO A 13 -8.29 8.12 -20.31
N ASN A 14 -9.20 7.94 -19.36
CA ASN A 14 -10.05 6.76 -19.26
C ASN A 14 -9.32 5.42 -19.04
N ALA A 15 -8.06 5.43 -18.56
CA ALA A 15 -7.32 4.20 -18.26
C ALA A 15 -7.99 3.31 -17.20
N HIS A 16 -8.97 3.85 -16.49
CA HIS A 16 -9.81 3.12 -15.55
C HIS A 16 -10.84 2.18 -16.19
N THR A 17 -11.10 2.31 -17.51
CA THR A 17 -12.00 1.41 -18.24
C THR A 17 -11.23 0.24 -18.82
N LEU A 18 -11.87 -0.94 -18.87
CA LEU A 18 -11.22 -2.17 -19.34
C LEU A 18 -10.66 -2.04 -20.77
N SER A 19 -11.39 -1.37 -21.68
CA SER A 19 -10.95 -1.22 -23.06
C SER A 19 -9.62 -0.47 -23.15
N VAL A 20 -9.51 0.70 -22.51
CA VAL A 20 -8.29 1.50 -22.50
C VAL A 20 -7.18 0.82 -21.71
N ALA A 21 -7.51 0.21 -20.57
CA ALA A 21 -6.55 -0.53 -19.76
C ALA A 21 -5.85 -1.63 -20.59
N ARG A 22 -6.61 -2.43 -21.36
CA ARG A 22 -6.06 -3.46 -22.25
C ARG A 22 -5.20 -2.90 -23.37
N GLU A 23 -5.61 -1.80 -24.01
CA GLU A 23 -4.80 -1.12 -25.05
C GLU A 23 -3.43 -0.68 -24.51
N HIS A 24 -3.34 -0.42 -23.20
CA HIS A 24 -2.12 0.01 -22.52
C HIS A 24 -1.43 -1.11 -21.71
N GLY A 25 -1.75 -2.38 -22.01
CA GLY A 25 -1.01 -3.56 -21.55
C GLY A 25 -1.47 -4.14 -20.21
N ARG A 26 -2.66 -3.78 -19.72
CA ARG A 26 -3.22 -4.45 -18.54
C ARG A 26 -3.66 -5.87 -18.90
N TYR A 27 -3.39 -6.80 -18.00
CA TYR A 27 -3.59 -8.25 -18.12
C TYR A 27 -2.60 -8.98 -19.04
N ASP A 28 -1.62 -8.30 -19.64
CA ASP A 28 -0.60 -8.95 -20.46
C ASP A 28 0.31 -9.88 -19.65
N SER A 29 0.56 -9.54 -18.38
CA SER A 29 1.36 -10.37 -17.47
C SER A 29 0.74 -11.75 -17.19
N LEU A 30 -0.59 -11.88 -17.33
CA LEU A 30 -1.31 -13.11 -17.03
C LEU A 30 -0.93 -14.27 -17.95
N LYS A 31 -0.53 -13.98 -19.20
CA LYS A 31 -0.03 -15.01 -20.10
C LYS A 31 1.25 -15.65 -19.56
N LYS A 32 2.16 -14.84 -19.03
CA LYS A 32 3.39 -15.33 -18.40
C LYS A 32 3.09 -15.96 -17.05
N LEU A 33 2.21 -15.37 -16.25
CA LEU A 33 1.76 -15.90 -14.97
C LEU A 33 1.33 -17.37 -15.11
N PHE A 34 0.42 -17.67 -16.04
CA PHE A 34 -0.14 -19.02 -16.22
C PHE A 34 0.83 -20.00 -16.90
N SER A 35 2.00 -19.56 -17.35
CA SER A 35 3.09 -20.45 -17.76
C SER A 35 4.01 -20.86 -16.62
N MET A 36 3.85 -20.23 -15.46
CA MET A 36 4.62 -20.48 -14.24
C MET A 36 3.77 -21.28 -13.25
N SER A 37 4.40 -22.10 -12.43
CA SER A 37 3.75 -22.70 -11.25
C SER A 37 3.56 -21.66 -10.14
N PRO A 38 2.60 -21.84 -9.22
CA PRO A 38 2.43 -20.97 -8.04
C PRO A 38 3.71 -20.79 -7.21
N GLU A 39 4.53 -21.83 -7.13
CA GLU A 39 5.82 -21.79 -6.42
C GLU A 39 6.83 -20.90 -7.15
N GLU A 40 6.91 -20.98 -8.48
CA GLU A 40 7.79 -20.12 -9.28
C GLU A 40 7.38 -18.64 -9.16
N VAL A 41 6.07 -18.35 -9.17
CA VAL A 41 5.56 -16.99 -8.95
C VAL A 41 5.94 -16.47 -7.56
N THR A 42 5.78 -17.30 -6.53
CA THR A 42 6.19 -16.92 -5.15
C THR A 42 7.69 -16.66 -5.08
N CYS A 43 8.50 -17.49 -5.73
CA CYS A 43 9.96 -17.34 -5.78
C CYS A 43 10.36 -16.03 -6.51
N GLU A 44 9.69 -15.70 -7.61
CA GLU A 44 9.90 -14.46 -8.37
C GLU A 44 9.64 -13.22 -7.51
N VAL A 45 8.54 -13.24 -6.74
CA VAL A 45 8.20 -12.15 -5.81
C VAL A 45 9.20 -12.07 -4.65
N GLU A 46 9.65 -13.20 -4.13
CA GLU A 46 10.65 -13.27 -3.06
C GLU A 46 11.99 -12.70 -3.55
N GLN A 47 12.46 -13.13 -4.72
CA GLN A 47 13.72 -12.65 -5.31
C GLN A 47 13.67 -11.18 -5.71
N SER A 48 12.50 -10.66 -6.04
CA SER A 48 12.33 -9.22 -6.34
C SER A 48 12.64 -8.33 -5.14
N GLY A 49 12.53 -8.87 -3.91
CA GLY A 49 12.66 -8.10 -2.69
C GLY A 49 11.51 -7.12 -2.46
N LEU A 50 10.35 -7.34 -3.11
CA LEU A 50 9.17 -6.48 -2.95
C LEU A 50 8.79 -6.33 -1.48
N ARG A 51 8.85 -5.10 -0.99
CA ARG A 51 8.44 -4.75 0.37
C ARG A 51 6.96 -4.34 0.43
N GLY A 52 6.33 -4.62 1.56
CA GLY A 52 4.97 -4.16 1.85
C GLY A 52 4.91 -2.64 1.98
N LYS A 53 4.10 -1.98 1.16
CA LYS A 53 4.01 -0.51 1.03
C LYS A 53 2.89 0.12 1.89
N GLY A 54 2.33 -0.65 2.82
CA GLY A 54 1.33 -0.18 3.79
C GLY A 54 1.90 0.27 5.14
N GLY A 55 3.19 0.60 5.21
CA GLY A 55 3.86 1.15 6.39
C GLY A 55 4.94 0.25 7.01
N GLY A 56 4.71 -1.04 7.14
CA GLY A 56 5.61 -1.95 7.86
C GLY A 56 6.84 -2.46 7.10
N GLY A 57 6.90 -2.34 5.78
CA GLY A 57 8.06 -2.70 4.97
C GLY A 57 8.48 -4.18 4.97
N ALA A 58 7.63 -5.09 5.43
CA ALA A 58 7.95 -6.52 5.45
C ALA A 58 8.10 -7.10 4.03
N LEU A 59 9.01 -8.04 3.83
CA LEU A 59 9.22 -8.71 2.55
C LEU A 59 7.97 -9.53 2.16
N THR A 60 7.40 -9.23 1.00
CA THR A 60 6.13 -9.80 0.55
C THR A 60 6.26 -11.29 0.27
N GLY A 61 7.32 -11.73 -0.39
CA GLY A 61 7.56 -13.14 -0.68
C GLY A 61 7.75 -13.99 0.58
N GLU A 62 8.53 -13.51 1.56
CA GLU A 62 8.69 -14.18 2.85
C GLU A 62 7.36 -14.33 3.59
N LYS A 63 6.52 -13.30 3.54
CA LYS A 63 5.20 -13.32 4.14
C LYS A 63 4.30 -14.37 3.49
N TRP A 64 4.36 -14.54 2.17
CA TRP A 64 3.59 -15.55 1.45
C TRP A 64 4.02 -16.97 1.83
N ARG A 65 5.30 -17.18 2.16
CA ARG A 65 5.82 -18.46 2.65
C ARG A 65 5.23 -18.91 4.00
N LEU A 66 4.56 -18.01 4.73
CA LEU A 66 3.89 -18.35 5.99
C LEU A 66 2.58 -19.13 5.80
N ILE A 67 2.04 -19.19 4.58
CA ILE A 67 0.86 -20.01 4.28
C ILE A 67 1.23 -21.51 4.37
N PRO A 68 0.51 -22.30 5.16
CA PRO A 68 0.76 -23.74 5.27
C PRO A 68 0.52 -24.45 3.94
N LYS A 69 1.54 -25.12 3.41
CA LYS A 69 1.45 -25.86 2.12
C LYS A 69 0.51 -27.05 2.13
N ASN A 70 0.25 -27.64 3.30
CA ASN A 70 -0.53 -28.87 3.49
C ASN A 70 -1.81 -28.60 4.30
N SER A 71 -2.44 -27.46 4.11
CA SER A 71 -3.71 -27.14 4.79
C SER A 71 -4.88 -27.56 3.89
N ASP A 72 -5.83 -28.31 4.45
CA ASP A 72 -7.13 -28.58 3.78
C ASP A 72 -8.08 -27.38 3.84
N LYS A 73 -7.65 -26.28 4.50
CA LYS A 73 -8.44 -25.06 4.62
C LYS A 73 -8.23 -24.16 3.40
N PRO A 74 -9.28 -23.45 2.97
CA PRO A 74 -9.14 -22.45 1.91
C PRO A 74 -8.18 -21.33 2.36
N VAL A 75 -7.43 -20.84 1.39
CA VAL A 75 -6.57 -19.65 1.56
C VAL A 75 -7.32 -18.42 1.05
N TYR A 76 -7.25 -17.33 1.81
CA TYR A 76 -7.82 -16.04 1.42
C TYR A 76 -6.75 -14.98 1.20
N LEU A 77 -7.03 -14.09 0.26
CA LEU A 77 -6.26 -12.86 0.07
C LEU A 77 -7.11 -11.66 0.52
N ALA A 78 -6.58 -10.84 1.41
CA ALA A 78 -7.22 -9.59 1.80
C ALA A 78 -6.36 -8.40 1.33
N ILE A 79 -6.97 -7.50 0.57
CA ILE A 79 -6.33 -6.27 0.10
C ILE A 79 -6.68 -5.15 1.06
N ASN A 80 -5.66 -4.60 1.70
CA ASN A 80 -5.83 -3.45 2.57
C ASN A 80 -5.87 -2.16 1.74
N ALA A 81 -7.08 -1.66 1.51
CA ALA A 81 -7.38 -0.37 0.91
C ALA A 81 -7.93 0.63 1.94
N ASP A 82 -7.70 0.38 3.24
CA ASP A 82 -8.00 1.30 4.32
C ASP A 82 -6.84 2.30 4.51
N GLU A 83 -6.73 3.24 3.57
CA GLU A 83 -5.72 4.28 3.56
C GLU A 83 -6.09 5.41 4.52
N GLY A 84 -5.95 5.17 5.82
CA GLY A 84 -6.37 6.07 6.89
C GLY A 84 -5.26 6.93 7.51
N GLU A 85 -3.98 6.65 7.22
CA GLU A 85 -2.83 7.36 7.79
C GLU A 85 -2.80 8.82 7.36
N PRO A 86 -2.85 9.82 8.29
CA PRO A 86 -2.74 11.23 7.93
C PRO A 86 -1.46 11.54 7.15
N GLY A 87 -1.60 12.23 6.02
CA GLY A 87 -0.52 12.50 5.07
C GLY A 87 -0.42 11.48 3.93
N THR A 88 -1.16 10.39 3.97
CA THR A 88 -1.12 9.32 2.95
C THR A 88 -2.33 9.41 2.01
N PHE A 89 -2.08 9.46 0.70
CA PHE A 89 -3.11 9.57 -0.34
C PHE A 89 -2.67 8.95 -1.69
N LYS A 90 -1.87 7.89 -1.63
CA LYS A 90 -1.26 7.25 -2.81
C LYS A 90 -2.10 6.09 -3.38
N ASP A 91 -2.72 5.27 -2.52
CA ASP A 91 -3.47 4.09 -2.95
C ASP A 91 -4.73 4.47 -3.71
N ARG A 92 -5.39 5.56 -3.31
CA ARG A 92 -6.54 6.11 -4.04
C ARG A 92 -6.23 6.49 -5.48
N GLN A 93 -4.97 6.84 -5.80
CA GLN A 93 -4.58 7.13 -7.18
C GLN A 93 -4.65 5.87 -8.06
N ILE A 94 -4.26 4.72 -7.52
CA ILE A 94 -4.40 3.43 -8.23
C ILE A 94 -5.88 3.12 -8.46
N LEU A 95 -6.70 3.27 -7.41
CA LEU A 95 -8.15 3.01 -7.49
C LEU A 95 -8.88 3.94 -8.47
N GLU A 96 -8.39 5.18 -8.61
CA GLU A 96 -9.00 6.19 -9.47
C GLU A 96 -8.59 6.05 -10.93
N PHE A 97 -7.28 5.95 -11.17
CA PHE A 97 -6.72 6.06 -12.52
C PHE A 97 -6.47 4.72 -13.20
N ASP A 98 -6.19 3.66 -12.43
CA ASP A 98 -5.85 2.35 -12.99
C ASP A 98 -6.28 1.18 -12.09
N PRO A 99 -7.60 1.02 -11.82
CA PRO A 99 -8.11 -0.06 -10.97
C PRO A 99 -7.84 -1.44 -11.57
N HIS A 100 -7.72 -1.57 -12.90
CA HIS A 100 -7.38 -2.82 -13.57
C HIS A 100 -5.96 -3.31 -13.26
N LEU A 101 -5.03 -2.41 -12.92
CA LEU A 101 -3.72 -2.78 -12.39
C LEU A 101 -3.85 -3.53 -11.06
N LEU A 102 -4.72 -3.05 -10.18
CA LEU A 102 -4.98 -3.73 -8.91
C LEU A 102 -5.61 -5.09 -9.12
N ILE A 103 -6.60 -5.20 -10.01
CA ILE A 103 -7.27 -6.48 -10.32
C ILE A 103 -6.26 -7.48 -10.91
N GLU A 104 -5.41 -7.06 -11.85
CA GLU A 104 -4.33 -7.89 -12.40
C GLU A 104 -3.37 -8.38 -11.31
N GLY A 105 -2.97 -7.49 -10.40
CA GLY A 105 -2.13 -7.83 -9.25
C GLY A 105 -2.81 -8.80 -8.27
N ILE A 106 -4.12 -8.66 -8.04
CA ILE A 106 -4.91 -9.60 -7.23
C ILE A 106 -4.89 -10.99 -7.85
N ILE A 107 -5.04 -11.10 -9.18
CA ILE A 107 -4.95 -12.38 -9.89
C ILE A 107 -3.56 -12.99 -9.69
N CYS A 108 -2.48 -12.21 -9.85
CA CYS A 108 -1.11 -12.68 -9.65
C CYS A 108 -0.88 -13.23 -8.23
N ALA A 109 -1.31 -12.48 -7.21
CA ALA A 109 -1.16 -12.90 -5.83
C ALA A 109 -2.03 -14.11 -5.48
N SER A 110 -3.28 -14.12 -5.94
CA SER A 110 -4.23 -15.19 -5.69
C SER A 110 -3.77 -16.51 -6.32
N TYR A 111 -3.23 -16.45 -7.54
CA TYR A 111 -2.66 -17.63 -8.20
C TYR A 111 -1.46 -18.18 -7.43
N ALA A 112 -0.52 -17.34 -7.03
CA ALA A 112 0.66 -17.75 -6.26
C ALA A 112 0.30 -18.40 -4.90
N LEU A 113 -0.73 -17.89 -4.25
CA LEU A 113 -1.20 -18.33 -2.92
C LEU A 113 -2.21 -19.49 -3.00
N ASN A 114 -2.66 -19.86 -4.18
CA ASN A 114 -3.81 -20.76 -4.39
C ASN A 114 -5.07 -20.26 -3.64
N ALA A 115 -5.30 -18.95 -3.66
CA ALA A 115 -6.45 -18.29 -3.06
C ALA A 115 -7.54 -18.07 -4.12
N HIS A 116 -8.70 -18.66 -3.91
CA HIS A 116 -9.83 -18.58 -4.85
C HIS A 116 -10.82 -17.48 -4.50
N HIS A 117 -10.57 -16.74 -3.42
CA HIS A 117 -11.37 -15.60 -3.02
C HIS A 117 -10.48 -14.47 -2.48
N ALA A 118 -10.64 -13.27 -3.01
CA ALA A 118 -9.97 -12.07 -2.56
C ALA A 118 -10.99 -11.04 -2.04
N TYR A 119 -10.70 -10.47 -0.86
CA TYR A 119 -11.48 -9.39 -0.28
C TYR A 119 -10.71 -8.09 -0.37
N ILE A 120 -11.34 -7.02 -0.87
CA ILE A 120 -10.77 -5.68 -0.86
C ILE A 120 -11.46 -4.91 0.26
N TYR A 121 -10.75 -4.69 1.36
CA TYR A 121 -11.25 -3.88 2.46
C TYR A 121 -10.91 -2.41 2.20
N ILE A 122 -11.93 -1.62 1.89
CA ILE A 122 -11.80 -0.20 1.56
C ILE A 122 -12.43 0.66 2.65
N ARG A 123 -11.80 1.78 3.01
CA ARG A 123 -12.33 2.65 4.06
C ARG A 123 -13.69 3.27 3.68
N GLY A 124 -14.51 3.50 4.71
CA GLY A 124 -15.92 3.93 4.54
C GLY A 124 -16.10 5.23 3.76
N GLU A 125 -15.15 6.16 3.87
CA GLU A 125 -15.18 7.47 3.22
C GLU A 125 -14.88 7.41 1.72
N TYR A 126 -14.30 6.32 1.23
CA TYR A 126 -13.90 6.18 -0.17
C TYR A 126 -15.05 5.77 -1.10
N VAL A 127 -16.17 6.48 -1.04
CA VAL A 127 -17.39 6.17 -1.84
C VAL A 127 -17.09 6.21 -3.34
N PHE A 128 -16.46 7.29 -3.82
CA PHE A 128 -16.10 7.46 -5.23
C PHE A 128 -15.19 6.32 -5.72
N TRP A 129 -14.11 6.03 -4.99
CA TRP A 129 -13.16 4.99 -5.36
C TRP A 129 -13.76 3.59 -5.22
N THR A 130 -14.68 3.37 -4.29
CA THR A 130 -15.44 2.11 -4.17
C THR A 130 -16.27 1.86 -5.41
N ASN A 131 -17.01 2.85 -5.88
CA ASN A 131 -17.83 2.73 -7.09
C ASN A 131 -16.96 2.50 -8.33
N ARG A 132 -15.87 3.25 -8.47
CA ARG A 132 -14.89 3.11 -9.55
C ARG A 132 -14.29 1.71 -9.61
N LEU A 133 -13.92 1.18 -8.45
CA LEU A 133 -13.35 -0.16 -8.36
C LEU A 133 -14.40 -1.24 -8.63
N GLN A 134 -15.66 -1.03 -8.19
CA GLN A 134 -16.75 -1.97 -8.47
C GLN A 134 -17.04 -2.03 -9.98
N GLU A 135 -17.10 -0.89 -10.66
CA GLU A 135 -17.25 -0.82 -12.12
C GLU A 135 -16.17 -1.64 -12.83
N ALA A 136 -14.89 -1.48 -12.41
CA ALA A 136 -13.77 -2.24 -13.00
C ALA A 136 -13.85 -3.74 -12.70
N ILE A 137 -14.33 -4.14 -11.53
CA ILE A 137 -14.57 -5.55 -11.18
C ILE A 137 -15.69 -6.15 -12.03
N ASP A 138 -16.78 -5.40 -12.21
CA ASP A 138 -17.92 -5.85 -13.03
C ASP A 138 -17.47 -6.04 -14.49
N GLU A 139 -16.72 -5.08 -15.07
CA GLU A 139 -16.10 -5.22 -16.40
C GLU A 139 -15.18 -6.46 -16.48
N ALA A 140 -14.42 -6.75 -15.41
CA ALA A 140 -13.54 -7.92 -15.37
C ALA A 140 -14.33 -9.25 -15.33
N TYR A 141 -15.46 -9.31 -14.63
CA TYR A 141 -16.35 -10.49 -14.67
C TYR A 141 -17.01 -10.66 -16.04
N GLU A 142 -17.54 -9.58 -16.62
CA GLU A 142 -18.17 -9.62 -17.95
C GLU A 142 -17.19 -10.08 -19.04
N ALA A 143 -15.92 -9.71 -18.91
CA ALA A 143 -14.88 -10.09 -19.87
C ALA A 143 -14.22 -11.46 -19.59
N GLY A 144 -14.68 -12.22 -18.57
CA GLY A 144 -14.12 -13.51 -18.19
C GLY A 144 -12.70 -13.43 -17.60
N ILE A 145 -12.34 -12.26 -17.05
CA ILE A 145 -11.06 -12.05 -16.34
C ILE A 145 -11.18 -12.54 -14.89
N LEU A 146 -12.40 -12.55 -14.35
CA LEU A 146 -12.73 -13.07 -13.02
C LEU A 146 -13.86 -14.11 -13.14
N GLY A 147 -14.02 -14.94 -12.12
CA GLY A 147 -15.09 -15.95 -12.02
C GLY A 147 -14.56 -17.38 -12.02
N SER A 148 -15.32 -18.31 -12.59
CA SER A 148 -15.01 -19.74 -12.60
C SER A 148 -13.74 -20.12 -13.37
N THR A 149 -13.29 -19.24 -14.25
CA THR A 149 -12.01 -19.30 -14.97
C THR A 149 -11.45 -17.89 -15.11
N VAL A 150 -10.14 -17.76 -15.21
CA VAL A 150 -9.47 -16.50 -15.51
C VAL A 150 -8.92 -16.54 -16.93
N LEU A 151 -9.54 -15.80 -17.85
CA LEU A 151 -9.19 -15.79 -19.28
C LEU A 151 -9.11 -17.19 -19.89
N GLY A 152 -10.01 -18.10 -19.48
CA GLY A 152 -10.05 -19.50 -19.94
C GLY A 152 -9.07 -20.45 -19.24
N HIS A 153 -8.17 -19.94 -18.37
CA HIS A 153 -7.34 -20.79 -17.52
C HIS A 153 -8.19 -21.40 -16.39
N PRO A 154 -8.00 -22.70 -16.03
CA PRO A 154 -8.81 -23.40 -15.01
C PRO A 154 -8.46 -22.97 -13.57
N PHE A 155 -8.30 -21.68 -13.33
CA PHE A 155 -8.13 -21.05 -12.03
C PHE A 155 -9.34 -20.16 -11.78
N ALA A 156 -10.12 -20.48 -10.76
CA ALA A 156 -11.29 -19.70 -10.37
C ALA A 156 -10.87 -18.60 -9.37
N LEU A 157 -11.40 -17.40 -9.52
CA LEU A 157 -11.17 -16.31 -8.59
C LEU A 157 -12.39 -15.40 -8.48
N ASP A 158 -12.89 -15.26 -7.25
CA ASP A 158 -13.89 -14.27 -6.90
C ASP A 158 -13.25 -13.10 -6.13
N VAL A 159 -13.69 -11.89 -6.46
CA VAL A 159 -13.25 -10.65 -5.81
C VAL A 159 -14.44 -9.92 -5.23
N THR A 160 -14.37 -9.62 -3.94
CA THR A 160 -15.44 -8.92 -3.21
C THR A 160 -14.92 -7.67 -2.54
N ILE A 161 -15.60 -6.54 -2.74
CA ILE A 161 -15.33 -5.31 -1.99
C ILE A 161 -16.08 -5.36 -0.67
N HIS A 162 -15.36 -5.13 0.42
CA HIS A 162 -15.93 -4.87 1.73
C HIS A 162 -15.65 -3.42 2.13
N ARG A 163 -16.70 -2.62 2.22
CA ARG A 163 -16.58 -1.24 2.64
C ARG A 163 -16.62 -1.15 4.16
N GLY A 164 -15.54 -0.60 4.76
CA GLY A 164 -15.45 -0.31 6.18
C GLY A 164 -16.37 0.84 6.62
N ALA A 165 -16.30 1.19 7.90
CA ALA A 165 -17.12 2.23 8.52
C ALA A 165 -16.31 3.48 8.94
N GLY A 166 -15.10 3.67 8.44
CA GLY A 166 -14.29 4.87 8.67
C GLY A 166 -13.39 4.83 9.92
N ALA A 167 -13.13 3.66 10.50
CA ALA A 167 -12.24 3.54 11.64
C ALA A 167 -10.77 3.41 11.19
N TYR A 168 -9.90 4.35 11.57
CA TYR A 168 -8.46 4.34 11.29
C TYR A 168 -7.77 3.03 11.71
N ILE A 169 -8.18 2.47 12.88
CA ILE A 169 -7.58 1.22 13.38
C ILE A 169 -7.77 0.04 12.43
N CYS A 170 -8.79 0.06 11.56
CA CYS A 170 -9.01 -1.01 10.59
C CYS A 170 -7.96 -1.05 9.46
N GLY A 171 -7.05 -0.08 9.39
CA GLY A 171 -5.80 -0.17 8.62
C GLY A 171 -4.78 -1.13 9.22
N GLU A 172 -4.84 -1.42 10.54
CA GLU A 172 -4.06 -2.49 11.16
C GLU A 172 -4.63 -3.85 10.74
N LYS A 173 -3.78 -4.74 10.24
CA LYS A 173 -4.18 -5.96 9.55
C LYS A 173 -5.09 -6.89 10.37
N THR A 174 -4.89 -7.01 11.69
CA THR A 174 -5.73 -7.88 12.53
C THR A 174 -7.06 -7.22 12.87
N ALA A 175 -7.08 -5.91 13.05
CA ALA A 175 -8.32 -5.14 13.20
C ALA A 175 -9.15 -5.14 11.91
N LEU A 176 -8.50 -5.07 10.75
CA LEU A 176 -9.13 -5.25 9.45
C LEU A 176 -9.83 -6.62 9.37
N LEU A 177 -9.15 -7.71 9.76
CA LEU A 177 -9.74 -9.04 9.73
C LEU A 177 -10.90 -9.18 10.73
N GLU A 178 -10.79 -8.62 11.94
CA GLU A 178 -11.91 -8.57 12.90
C GLU A 178 -13.12 -7.84 12.31
N SER A 179 -12.89 -6.68 11.67
CA SER A 179 -13.96 -5.92 11.01
C SER A 179 -14.56 -6.68 9.82
N LEU A 180 -13.74 -7.33 9.01
CA LEU A 180 -14.19 -8.16 7.88
C LEU A 180 -15.01 -9.37 8.36
N GLU A 181 -14.74 -9.88 9.56
CA GLU A 181 -15.52 -10.93 10.23
C GLU A 181 -16.84 -10.42 10.87
N GLY A 182 -17.15 -9.12 10.72
CA GLY A 182 -18.35 -8.51 11.29
C GLY A 182 -18.25 -8.18 12.78
N LYS A 183 -17.02 -8.19 13.32
CA LYS A 183 -16.73 -7.84 14.70
C LYS A 183 -16.26 -6.39 14.81
N ARG A 184 -16.12 -5.90 16.06
CA ARG A 184 -15.48 -4.62 16.30
C ARG A 184 -14.01 -4.68 15.85
N GLY A 185 -13.54 -3.65 15.12
CA GLY A 185 -12.17 -3.53 14.64
C GLY A 185 -11.17 -3.31 15.77
N HIS A 186 -10.83 -4.36 16.49
CA HIS A 186 -9.79 -4.36 17.50
C HIS A 186 -8.60 -5.22 17.04
N PRO A 187 -7.35 -4.76 17.24
CA PRO A 187 -6.18 -5.61 17.01
C PRO A 187 -6.23 -6.91 17.80
N ARG A 188 -5.86 -8.01 17.18
CA ARG A 188 -5.72 -9.30 17.85
C ARG A 188 -4.44 -9.34 18.67
N LEU A 189 -4.46 -10.05 19.78
CA LEU A 189 -3.24 -10.41 20.49
C LEU A 189 -2.43 -11.35 19.59
N LYS A 190 -1.17 -10.99 19.33
CA LYS A 190 -0.27 -11.83 18.54
C LYS A 190 0.23 -12.98 19.41
N PRO A 191 -0.04 -14.24 19.04
CA PRO A 191 0.55 -15.37 19.76
C PRO A 191 2.08 -15.30 19.66
N LYS A 192 2.76 -15.91 20.65
CA LYS A 192 4.20 -16.11 20.60
C LYS A 192 4.49 -17.12 19.48
N GLY A 193 4.82 -16.62 18.30
CA GLY A 193 5.09 -17.43 17.11
C GLY A 193 4.78 -16.67 15.82
N LYS A 194 5.19 -17.24 14.69
CA LYS A 194 4.96 -16.69 13.35
C LYS A 194 3.70 -17.31 12.71
N GLU A 195 2.60 -17.46 13.45
CA GLU A 195 1.37 -17.96 12.85
C GLU A 195 0.77 -16.93 11.92
N PRO A 196 0.31 -17.35 10.73
CA PRO A 196 -0.42 -16.48 9.84
C PRO A 196 -1.73 -16.01 10.49
N GLU A 197 -2.14 -14.81 10.16
CA GLU A 197 -3.41 -14.27 10.62
C GLU A 197 -4.54 -14.91 9.86
N TRP A 198 -5.60 -15.27 10.58
CA TRP A 198 -6.61 -16.19 10.11
C TRP A 198 -7.97 -15.48 10.01
N PHE A 199 -8.50 -15.33 8.78
CA PHE A 199 -9.87 -14.89 8.52
C PHE A 199 -10.83 -16.07 8.70
N PHE A 200 -11.73 -15.95 9.68
CA PHE A 200 -12.59 -17.07 10.11
C PHE A 200 -11.82 -18.38 10.34
N GLY A 201 -10.62 -18.29 10.90
CA GLY A 201 -9.78 -19.46 11.16
C GLY A 201 -9.18 -20.12 9.91
N ASN A 202 -9.10 -19.41 8.78
CA ASN A 202 -8.49 -19.88 7.54
C ASN A 202 -7.24 -19.07 7.20
N PRO A 203 -6.18 -19.68 6.66
CA PRO A 203 -4.97 -18.98 6.27
C PRO A 203 -5.27 -17.78 5.39
N THR A 204 -4.73 -16.62 5.77
CA THR A 204 -5.04 -15.37 5.07
C THR A 204 -3.80 -14.51 4.94
N ILE A 205 -3.54 -14.00 3.76
CA ILE A 205 -2.54 -12.97 3.49
C ILE A 205 -3.25 -11.61 3.37
N VAL A 206 -2.78 -10.63 4.13
CA VAL A 206 -3.22 -9.23 4.00
C VAL A 206 -2.12 -8.44 3.31
N ASN A 207 -2.37 -7.83 2.17
CA ASN A 207 -1.42 -6.97 1.46
C ASN A 207 -2.03 -5.60 1.14
N ASN A 208 -1.21 -4.55 1.14
CA ASN A 208 -1.62 -3.20 0.75
C ASN A 208 -1.87 -3.11 -0.77
N VAL A 209 -2.71 -2.17 -1.20
CA VAL A 209 -3.08 -1.91 -2.61
C VAL A 209 -1.84 -1.75 -3.50
N GLU A 210 -0.92 -0.85 -3.16
CA GLU A 210 0.26 -0.59 -4.00
C GLU A 210 1.23 -1.77 -4.04
N THR A 211 1.32 -2.55 -2.96
CA THR A 211 2.12 -3.78 -2.95
C THR A 211 1.61 -4.75 -4.01
N ILE A 212 0.30 -4.96 -4.08
CA ILE A 212 -0.35 -5.83 -5.06
C ILE A 212 -0.23 -5.26 -6.47
N ALA A 213 -0.42 -3.96 -6.65
CA ALA A 213 -0.26 -3.27 -7.94
C ALA A 213 1.16 -3.34 -8.52
N SER A 214 2.16 -3.68 -7.70
CA SER A 214 3.54 -3.87 -8.18
C SER A 214 3.79 -5.24 -8.81
N LEU A 215 2.93 -6.22 -8.56
CA LEU A 215 3.12 -7.62 -9.01
C LEU A 215 3.09 -7.78 -10.53
N PRO A 216 2.16 -7.18 -11.28
CA PRO A 216 2.12 -7.33 -12.73
C PRO A 216 3.44 -6.98 -13.40
N TYR A 217 4.10 -5.91 -12.97
CA TYR A 217 5.41 -5.55 -13.49
C TYR A 217 6.47 -6.62 -13.16
N ILE A 218 6.51 -7.12 -11.93
CA ILE A 218 7.47 -8.14 -11.50
C ILE A 218 7.26 -9.43 -12.30
N ILE A 219 6.03 -9.85 -12.51
CA ILE A 219 5.72 -11.05 -13.30
C ILE A 219 6.09 -10.83 -14.77
N GLN A 220 5.73 -9.71 -15.36
CA GLN A 220 5.96 -9.42 -16.77
C GLN A 220 7.45 -9.30 -17.10
N GLU A 221 8.19 -8.48 -16.34
CA GLU A 221 9.56 -8.10 -16.64
C GLU A 221 10.63 -8.91 -15.90
N GLY A 222 10.22 -9.59 -14.83
CA GLY A 222 11.12 -10.36 -13.98
C GLY A 222 11.70 -9.57 -12.80
N TYR A 223 12.09 -10.32 -11.76
CA TYR A 223 12.62 -9.73 -10.52
C TYR A 223 13.89 -8.89 -10.76
N GLN A 224 14.75 -9.28 -11.72
CA GLN A 224 15.96 -8.52 -12.04
C GLN A 224 15.63 -7.12 -12.58
N ALA A 225 14.56 -7.00 -13.39
CA ALA A 225 14.12 -5.70 -13.92
C ALA A 225 13.59 -4.79 -12.79
N TYR A 226 12.85 -5.35 -11.84
CA TYR A 226 12.37 -4.62 -10.67
C TYR A 226 13.53 -4.13 -9.79
N ARG A 227 14.53 -4.97 -9.55
CA ARG A 227 15.73 -4.65 -8.75
C ARG A 227 16.69 -3.66 -9.41
N ARG A 228 16.47 -3.26 -10.67
CA ARG A 228 17.23 -2.15 -11.30
C ARG A 228 16.91 -0.80 -10.66
N TYR A 229 15.78 -0.70 -10.00
CA TYR A 229 15.34 0.47 -9.27
C TYR A 229 15.53 0.25 -7.77
N GLY A 230 15.76 1.35 -7.05
CA GLY A 230 15.89 1.31 -5.60
C GLY A 230 17.32 1.03 -5.15
N THR A 231 17.44 0.58 -3.90
CA THR A 231 18.71 0.17 -3.27
C THR A 231 18.79 -1.36 -3.21
N GLU A 232 19.92 -1.88 -2.79
CA GLU A 232 20.10 -3.33 -2.62
C GLU A 232 19.12 -3.91 -1.59
N GLU A 233 18.92 -3.21 -0.47
CA GLU A 233 18.06 -3.64 0.64
C GLU A 233 16.58 -3.21 0.46
N SER A 234 16.35 -2.11 -0.28
CA SER A 234 15.02 -1.61 -0.64
C SER A 234 14.89 -1.49 -2.16
N PRO A 235 14.70 -2.61 -2.89
CA PRO A 235 14.54 -2.58 -4.34
C PRO A 235 13.17 -2.09 -4.78
N GLY A 236 13.10 -1.52 -5.99
CA GLY A 236 11.89 -1.08 -6.64
C GLY A 236 11.57 0.39 -6.40
N THR A 237 10.27 0.69 -6.52
CA THR A 237 9.71 2.04 -6.42
C THR A 237 8.62 2.10 -5.35
N MET A 238 8.22 3.30 -4.99
CA MET A 238 7.03 3.58 -4.17
C MET A 238 6.35 4.87 -4.64
N LEU A 239 5.05 4.93 -4.49
CA LEU A 239 4.26 6.15 -4.63
C LEU A 239 4.39 6.99 -3.35
N PHE A 240 4.95 8.17 -3.46
CA PHE A 240 5.08 9.12 -2.37
C PHE A 240 4.01 10.21 -2.49
N GLY A 241 3.16 10.33 -1.47
CA GLY A 241 2.24 11.45 -1.33
C GLY A 241 2.92 12.61 -0.64
N ILE A 242 3.19 13.70 -1.36
CA ILE A 242 3.91 14.86 -0.81
C ILE A 242 2.96 16.02 -0.62
N SER A 243 2.86 16.53 0.61
CA SER A 243 1.92 17.57 1.00
C SER A 243 2.53 18.57 1.99
N GLY A 244 1.70 19.46 2.50
CA GLY A 244 2.10 20.54 3.42
C GLY A 244 2.59 21.79 2.69
N HIS A 245 3.61 22.45 3.23
CA HIS A 245 4.10 23.74 2.74
C HIS A 245 5.12 23.62 1.61
N ILE A 246 4.74 22.93 0.54
CA ILE A 246 5.55 22.67 -0.65
C ILE A 246 4.92 23.36 -1.87
N LYS A 247 5.72 23.74 -2.88
CA LYS A 247 5.20 24.44 -4.08
C LYS A 247 4.41 23.53 -5.00
N ARG A 248 4.82 22.27 -5.17
CA ARG A 248 4.18 21.28 -6.03
C ARG A 248 3.82 20.02 -5.23
N PRO A 249 2.71 20.05 -4.44
CA PRO A 249 2.20 18.86 -3.78
C PRO A 249 1.65 17.87 -4.80
N GLY A 250 1.67 16.58 -4.48
CA GLY A 250 1.15 15.54 -5.38
C GLY A 250 1.61 14.14 -5.02
N VAL A 251 1.30 13.18 -5.86
CA VAL A 251 1.80 11.81 -5.76
C VAL A 251 2.86 11.58 -6.83
N TYR A 252 4.02 11.11 -6.41
CA TYR A 252 5.17 10.87 -7.27
C TYR A 252 5.66 9.44 -7.09
N GLU A 253 5.81 8.69 -8.18
CA GLU A 253 6.47 7.39 -8.12
C GLU A 253 7.98 7.57 -8.19
N LEU A 254 8.68 7.21 -7.13
CA LEU A 254 10.12 7.37 -6.99
C LEU A 254 10.78 6.03 -6.69
N ALA A 255 11.98 5.84 -7.22
CA ALA A 255 12.83 4.73 -6.79
C ALA A 255 13.23 4.91 -5.32
N TYR A 256 13.23 3.82 -4.56
CA TYR A 256 13.84 3.89 -3.23
C TYR A 256 15.29 4.38 -3.32
N GLY A 257 15.79 5.05 -2.29
CA GLY A 257 17.13 5.67 -2.30
C GLY A 257 17.17 7.06 -2.94
N THR A 258 16.03 7.60 -3.43
CA THR A 258 15.98 9.00 -3.91
C THR A 258 16.21 9.96 -2.74
N SER A 259 17.06 10.98 -2.93
CA SER A 259 17.37 11.98 -1.91
C SER A 259 16.12 12.77 -1.49
N MET A 260 15.86 12.86 -0.19
CA MET A 260 14.75 13.65 0.34
C MET A 260 14.90 15.13 -0.02
N LYS A 261 16.12 15.64 0.00
CA LYS A 261 16.43 17.03 -0.39
C LYS A 261 16.08 17.28 -1.87
N GLU A 262 16.51 16.40 -2.79
CA GLU A 262 16.16 16.51 -4.21
C GLU A 262 14.65 16.45 -4.42
N VAL A 263 13.94 15.62 -3.68
CA VAL A 263 12.47 15.54 -3.78
C VAL A 263 11.83 16.87 -3.34
N ILE A 264 12.24 17.43 -2.22
CA ILE A 264 11.66 18.68 -1.70
C ILE A 264 12.00 19.86 -2.60
N TYR A 265 13.26 20.05 -2.97
CA TYR A 265 13.70 21.27 -3.64
C TYR A 265 13.63 21.20 -5.16
N ASP A 266 14.06 20.10 -5.77
CA ASP A 266 14.12 20.01 -7.23
C ASP A 266 12.80 19.50 -7.80
N LEU A 267 12.31 18.34 -7.31
CA LEU A 267 11.08 17.75 -7.83
C LEU A 267 9.85 18.59 -7.45
N CYS A 268 9.71 18.94 -6.15
CA CYS A 268 8.56 19.69 -5.67
C CYS A 268 8.75 21.22 -5.71
N GLY A 269 9.91 21.72 -6.15
CA GLY A 269 10.17 23.13 -6.40
C GLY A 269 10.44 23.96 -5.15
N GLY A 270 10.68 23.33 -4.00
CA GLY A 270 10.99 23.98 -2.73
C GLY A 270 9.75 24.39 -1.92
N ILE A 271 10.01 25.11 -0.85
CA ILE A 271 9.01 25.49 0.14
C ILE A 271 8.12 26.61 -0.40
N LYS A 272 6.83 26.54 -0.08
CA LYS A 272 5.82 27.53 -0.48
C LYS A 272 6.22 28.92 0.00
N ASN A 273 6.04 29.93 -0.85
CA ASN A 273 6.39 31.34 -0.60
C ASN A 273 7.88 31.57 -0.32
N ASP A 274 8.76 30.69 -0.78
CA ASP A 274 10.22 30.76 -0.60
C ASP A 274 10.68 30.84 0.87
N LYS A 275 9.84 30.35 1.80
CA LYS A 275 10.16 30.24 3.22
C LYS A 275 11.21 29.15 3.46
N LYS A 276 11.73 29.12 4.68
CA LYS A 276 12.68 28.08 5.10
C LYS A 276 11.93 26.81 5.51
N LEU A 277 12.53 25.69 5.24
CA LEU A 277 12.10 24.41 5.79
C LEU A 277 12.32 24.40 7.30
N LYS A 278 11.34 23.95 8.08
CA LYS A 278 11.47 23.70 9.52
C LYS A 278 11.59 22.22 9.84
N ALA A 279 10.66 21.44 9.32
CA ALA A 279 10.58 20.01 9.63
C ALA A 279 9.86 19.23 8.54
N VAL A 280 10.03 17.90 8.56
CA VAL A 280 9.37 16.96 7.65
C VAL A 280 8.88 15.76 8.44
N ILE A 281 7.65 15.32 8.20
CA ILE A 281 7.19 13.98 8.53
C ILE A 281 7.35 13.14 7.26
N PRO A 282 8.23 12.13 7.22
CA PRO A 282 8.58 11.48 5.95
C PRO A 282 7.62 10.37 5.49
N GLY A 283 6.83 9.80 6.40
CA GLY A 283 6.11 8.55 6.11
C GLY A 283 4.70 8.43 6.68
N GLY A 284 4.00 9.55 6.85
CA GLY A 284 2.71 9.61 7.54
C GLY A 284 2.86 10.03 9.00
N SER A 285 1.76 10.41 9.62
CA SER A 285 1.77 11.02 10.96
C SER A 285 2.33 10.14 12.09
N SER A 286 2.37 8.84 11.88
CA SER A 286 2.82 7.86 12.89
C SER A 286 4.35 7.67 12.94
N VAL A 287 5.12 8.39 12.11
CA VAL A 287 6.58 8.33 12.14
C VAL A 287 7.18 9.61 12.73
N GLN A 288 8.42 9.50 13.22
CA GLN A 288 9.12 10.60 13.87
C GLN A 288 9.38 11.75 12.90
N ILE A 289 9.17 12.99 13.39
CA ILE A 289 9.45 14.23 12.67
C ILE A 289 10.96 14.44 12.57
N LEU A 290 11.43 14.81 11.38
CA LEU A 290 12.81 15.17 11.10
C LEU A 290 12.95 16.69 11.02
N LYS A 291 14.05 17.24 11.55
CA LYS A 291 14.38 18.67 11.44
C LYS A 291 14.98 18.98 10.08
N ALA A 292 14.96 20.27 9.72
CA ALA A 292 15.48 20.73 8.43
C ALA A 292 16.97 20.42 8.21
N ASP A 293 17.78 20.41 9.26
CA ASP A 293 19.21 20.11 9.19
C ASP A 293 19.53 18.60 9.08
N GLU A 294 18.56 17.76 9.39
CA GLU A 294 18.72 16.30 9.33
C GLU A 294 18.50 15.74 7.92
N ILE A 295 17.76 16.44 7.04
CA ILE A 295 17.36 15.89 5.74
C ILE A 295 18.46 15.79 4.69
N GLU A 296 19.61 16.45 4.91
CA GLU A 296 20.68 16.62 3.90
C GLU A 296 21.17 15.28 3.34
N ASN A 297 21.30 14.28 4.20
CA ASN A 297 21.86 12.97 3.86
C ASN A 297 20.84 11.83 3.90
N ILE A 298 19.54 12.16 3.99
CA ILE A 298 18.48 11.16 4.06
C ILE A 298 18.00 10.80 2.67
N THR A 299 17.93 9.50 2.41
CA THR A 299 17.28 8.94 1.24
C THR A 299 15.94 8.31 1.60
N LEU A 300 15.00 8.28 0.64
CA LEU A 300 13.66 7.73 0.80
C LEU A 300 13.71 6.21 0.62
N ASP A 301 14.20 5.52 1.64
CA ASP A 301 14.22 4.07 1.78
C ASP A 301 14.08 3.67 3.25
N TYR A 302 13.84 2.38 3.48
CA TYR A 302 13.57 1.88 4.83
C TYR A 302 14.79 1.99 5.75
N GLU A 303 15.97 1.73 5.23
CA GLU A 303 17.22 1.66 5.99
C GLU A 303 17.70 3.06 6.38
N SER A 304 17.74 3.98 5.42
CA SER A 304 18.17 5.37 5.65
C SER A 304 17.30 6.05 6.70
N LEU A 305 15.97 6.00 6.56
CA LEU A 305 15.07 6.63 7.52
C LEU A 305 15.13 5.99 8.91
N LYS A 306 15.27 4.66 8.98
CA LYS A 306 15.46 3.95 10.25
C LYS A 306 16.76 4.36 10.95
N ASN A 307 17.85 4.51 10.21
CA ASN A 307 19.14 4.93 10.75
C ASN A 307 19.12 6.36 11.30
N HIS A 308 18.20 7.20 10.80
CA HIS A 308 17.97 8.57 11.28
C HIS A 308 16.83 8.66 12.34
N GLY A 309 16.42 7.52 12.92
CA GLY A 309 15.44 7.49 14.00
C GLY A 309 13.99 7.70 13.58
N SER A 310 13.70 7.68 12.27
CA SER A 310 12.34 7.78 11.73
C SER A 310 11.95 6.50 10.98
N ALA A 311 10.97 6.56 10.09
CA ALA A 311 10.60 5.45 9.24
C ALA A 311 10.00 5.93 7.92
N LEU A 312 10.12 5.10 6.87
CA LEU A 312 9.52 5.37 5.57
C LEU A 312 7.97 5.34 5.65
N GLY A 313 7.45 4.53 6.55
CA GLY A 313 6.01 4.42 6.79
C GLY A 313 5.23 4.12 5.51
N THR A 314 4.20 4.91 5.27
CA THR A 314 3.32 4.81 4.10
C THR A 314 3.77 5.68 2.92
N GLY A 315 4.91 6.38 3.02
CA GLY A 315 5.36 7.34 2.02
C GLY A 315 4.57 8.63 1.96
N GLY A 316 3.78 8.92 3.00
CA GLY A 316 3.03 10.17 3.15
C GLY A 316 3.91 11.29 3.73
N MET A 317 4.59 12.06 2.89
CA MET A 317 5.47 13.14 3.32
C MET A 317 4.68 14.43 3.61
N ILE A 318 4.86 15.00 4.81
CA ILE A 318 4.28 16.27 5.20
C ILE A 318 5.41 17.28 5.46
N VAL A 319 5.47 18.34 4.66
CA VAL A 319 6.53 19.38 4.72
C VAL A 319 6.03 20.57 5.50
N MET A 320 6.79 21.02 6.48
CA MET A 320 6.47 22.15 7.37
C MET A 320 7.48 23.28 7.19
N ASP A 321 6.99 24.50 6.93
CA ASP A 321 7.81 25.70 6.85
C ASP A 321 8.11 26.30 8.23
N GLU A 322 8.92 27.38 8.24
CA GLU A 322 9.36 28.07 9.47
C GLU A 322 8.24 28.64 10.33
N ASP A 323 7.05 28.91 9.79
CA ASP A 323 5.93 29.48 10.52
C ASP A 323 5.10 28.42 11.26
N VAL A 324 5.26 27.13 10.95
CA VAL A 324 4.50 26.06 11.62
C VAL A 324 4.86 25.99 13.10
N SER A 325 3.87 26.07 13.95
CA SER A 325 3.98 25.74 15.36
C SER A 325 3.99 24.23 15.53
N ILE A 326 5.12 23.64 15.89
CA ILE A 326 5.22 22.18 16.11
C ILE A 326 4.30 21.72 17.25
N PRO A 327 4.17 22.43 18.40
CA PRO A 327 3.21 22.06 19.42
C PRO A 327 1.76 22.02 18.91
N GLU A 328 1.32 22.99 18.11
CA GLU A 328 -0.03 22.99 17.53
C GLU A 328 -0.22 21.84 16.52
N ALA A 329 0.78 21.57 15.69
CA ALA A 329 0.73 20.43 14.78
C ALA A 329 0.64 19.09 15.53
N MET A 330 1.41 18.95 16.62
CA MET A 330 1.35 17.77 17.49
C MET A 330 0.01 17.66 18.18
N LYS A 331 -0.54 18.75 18.73
CA LYS A 331 -1.88 18.76 19.33
C LYS A 331 -2.92 18.23 18.35
N ASN A 332 -2.96 18.75 17.12
CA ASN A 332 -3.89 18.28 16.08
C ASN A 332 -3.75 16.78 15.78
N LEU A 333 -2.52 16.26 15.76
CA LEU A 333 -2.29 14.82 15.57
C LEU A 333 -2.76 14.00 16.79
N PHE A 334 -2.58 14.49 18.02
CA PHE A 334 -3.05 13.78 19.22
C PHE A 334 -4.57 13.81 19.35
N GLU A 335 -5.24 14.90 18.97
CA GLU A 335 -6.70 14.96 18.82
C GLU A 335 -7.20 13.86 17.86
N PHE A 336 -6.56 13.71 16.70
CA PHE A 336 -6.86 12.64 15.76
C PHE A 336 -6.65 11.24 16.40
N TYR A 337 -5.51 10.98 17.01
CA TYR A 337 -5.23 9.68 17.63
C TYR A 337 -6.15 9.38 18.81
N HIS A 338 -6.54 10.39 19.58
CA HIS A 338 -7.50 10.23 20.66
C HIS A 338 -8.87 9.82 20.13
N HIS A 339 -9.35 10.52 19.10
CA HIS A 339 -10.64 10.24 18.45
C HIS A 339 -10.65 8.84 17.81
N GLU A 340 -9.59 8.45 17.14
CA GLU A 340 -9.48 7.18 16.41
C GLU A 340 -9.00 6.00 17.27
N SER A 341 -8.72 6.20 18.55
CA SER A 341 -8.31 5.13 19.45
C SER A 341 -9.39 4.05 19.53
N CYS A 342 -9.00 2.79 19.28
CA CYS A 342 -9.92 1.65 19.50
C CYS A 342 -10.23 1.40 20.97
N GLY A 343 -9.48 2.02 21.89
CA GLY A 343 -9.66 1.92 23.34
C GLY A 343 -9.15 0.62 23.96
N GLN A 344 -8.45 -0.25 23.22
CA GLN A 344 -8.02 -1.55 23.70
C GLN A 344 -6.90 -1.45 24.76
N CYS A 345 -5.85 -0.67 24.49
CA CYS A 345 -4.69 -0.56 25.38
C CYS A 345 -4.67 0.78 26.11
N THR A 346 -4.32 0.75 27.40
CA THR A 346 -4.34 1.91 28.29
C THR A 346 -3.48 3.09 27.79
N PRO A 347 -2.24 2.90 27.31
CA PRO A 347 -1.41 4.03 26.86
C PRO A 347 -2.03 4.84 25.73
N CYS A 348 -2.71 4.21 24.80
CA CYS A 348 -3.41 4.91 23.71
C CYS A 348 -4.75 5.48 24.20
N ARG A 349 -5.57 4.67 24.90
CA ARG A 349 -6.90 5.08 25.35
C ARG A 349 -6.87 6.31 26.26
N GLU A 350 -5.92 6.35 27.21
CA GLU A 350 -5.80 7.43 28.20
C GLU A 350 -4.73 8.44 27.81
N GLY A 351 -3.58 7.96 27.33
CA GLY A 351 -2.41 8.80 27.11
C GLY A 351 -2.55 9.81 25.99
N THR A 352 -3.29 9.49 24.91
CA THR A 352 -3.51 10.44 23.82
C THR A 352 -4.35 11.64 24.27
N GLY A 353 -5.36 11.42 25.13
CA GLY A 353 -6.16 12.50 25.70
C GLY A 353 -5.43 13.38 26.73
N TRP A 354 -4.30 12.91 27.31
CA TRP A 354 -3.50 13.74 28.22
C TRP A 354 -2.55 14.70 27.49
N VAL A 355 -2.27 14.46 26.23
CA VAL A 355 -1.40 15.30 25.41
C VAL A 355 -2.20 16.38 24.66
N ASP A 356 -3.50 16.17 24.47
CA ASP A 356 -4.46 17.14 23.93
C ASP A 356 -4.77 18.24 25.00
#